data_0c105a16195e187b7f703553683b13a8
#
_entry.id   0c105a16195e187b7f703553683b13a8
#
_cell.length_a   1.000
_cell.length_b   1.000
_cell.length_c   1.000
_cell.angle_alpha   90.00
_cell.angle_beta   90.00
_cell.angle_gamma   90.00
#
_symmetry.space_group_name_H-M   'P 1'
#
loop_
_entity.id
_entity.type
_entity.pdbx_description
1 polymer ?
#
loop_
_entity_poly.entity_id
_entity_poly.type
_entity_poly.pdbx_seq_one_letter_code
_entity_poly.pdbx_strand_id
1 'polypeptide(L)'
;EECDDGNEINNDLCSNDCTKTICGDGILQLPNGRGTGGPQNDGFESCDDGNQNNNDACTNVCTFTFCGDGLIQVPNGLGQNEECDDGNANNGDGCDHKCRNEVCGNGILNPGEQCDDGNTNNNDGCNSNCLTERCGDGVKQNNEQCDDGNQNNDDNCRNDCTTPFCGDGIKDPNEQCDDGANNDLTNGCTDVCTFTFCGDGVTQ
;
A
#
# COMPACT_ATOMS: atom_id res chain seq x y z
N GLU A 1 -47.97 27.12 -14.07
CA GLU A 1 -46.75 27.86 -14.44
C GLU A 1 -46.00 28.22 -13.18
N GLU A 2 -44.82 27.65 -13.00
CA GLU A 2 -43.99 27.93 -11.81
C GLU A 2 -43.01 29.07 -12.02
N CYS A 3 -42.66 29.30 -13.29
CA CYS A 3 -41.79 30.40 -13.73
C CYS A 3 -42.06 30.77 -15.22
N ASP A 4 -41.62 31.94 -15.62
CA ASP A 4 -41.54 32.44 -17.02
C ASP A 4 -40.40 33.45 -17.07
N ASP A 5 -39.36 33.17 -17.82
CA ASP A 5 -38.20 34.05 -18.01
C ASP A 5 -38.20 34.79 -19.36
N GLY A 6 -39.24 34.57 -20.14
CA GLY A 6 -39.49 35.25 -21.39
C GLY A 6 -38.64 34.81 -22.57
N ASN A 7 -38.12 33.60 -22.54
CA ASN A 7 -37.34 33.00 -23.62
C ASN A 7 -37.69 31.52 -23.83
N GLU A 8 -37.09 30.86 -24.81
CA GLU A 8 -37.25 29.42 -25.08
C GLU A 8 -35.97 28.62 -24.83
N ILE A 9 -35.16 29.07 -23.91
CA ILE A 9 -33.90 28.39 -23.51
C ILE A 9 -34.22 27.47 -22.34
N ASN A 10 -33.91 26.17 -22.48
CA ASN A 10 -34.30 25.14 -21.51
C ASN A 10 -33.29 24.93 -20.37
N ASN A 11 -32.11 25.49 -20.50
CA ASN A 11 -31.00 25.30 -19.56
C ASN A 11 -30.60 26.59 -18.81
N ASP A 12 -31.58 27.40 -18.48
CA ASP A 12 -31.45 28.59 -17.65
C ASP A 12 -32.42 28.53 -16.44
N LEU A 13 -32.93 29.64 -15.94
CA LEU A 13 -33.77 29.69 -14.74
C LEU A 13 -35.12 28.98 -14.87
N CYS A 14 -35.69 28.92 -16.06
CA CYS A 14 -37.02 28.41 -16.34
C CYS A 14 -37.00 27.48 -17.56
N SER A 15 -37.44 26.25 -17.40
CA SER A 15 -37.57 25.34 -18.53
C SER A 15 -38.70 25.78 -19.50
N ASN A 16 -38.66 25.30 -20.74
CA ASN A 16 -39.72 25.56 -21.74
C ASN A 16 -41.11 24.99 -21.31
N ASP A 17 -41.13 24.15 -20.29
CA ASP A 17 -42.38 23.62 -19.68
C ASP A 17 -42.85 24.49 -18.50
N CYS A 18 -42.27 25.69 -18.34
CA CYS A 18 -42.57 26.64 -17.25
C CYS A 18 -42.34 26.06 -15.85
N THR A 19 -41.35 25.18 -15.69
CA THR A 19 -40.89 24.64 -14.42
C THR A 19 -39.52 25.20 -14.05
N LYS A 20 -39.28 25.43 -12.76
CA LYS A 20 -37.96 25.87 -12.29
C LYS A 20 -36.93 24.80 -12.51
N THR A 21 -35.80 25.18 -13.06
CA THR A 21 -34.62 24.32 -13.14
C THR A 21 -33.96 24.23 -11.80
N ILE A 22 -33.55 23.01 -11.41
CA ILE A 22 -32.92 22.71 -10.14
C ILE A 22 -31.81 21.66 -10.33
N CYS A 23 -30.80 21.72 -9.51
CA CYS A 23 -29.78 20.71 -9.47
C CYS A 23 -30.38 19.29 -9.33
N GLY A 24 -29.96 18.37 -10.20
CA GLY A 24 -30.45 16.98 -10.22
C GLY A 24 -31.70 16.77 -11.10
N ASP A 25 -32.02 17.68 -11.97
CA ASP A 25 -33.12 17.51 -12.94
C ASP A 25 -32.66 16.93 -14.30
N GLY A 26 -31.35 16.71 -14.46
CA GLY A 26 -30.74 16.15 -15.67
C GLY A 26 -30.48 17.20 -16.77
N ILE A 27 -30.60 18.48 -16.48
CA ILE A 27 -30.33 19.57 -17.40
C ILE A 27 -29.27 20.49 -16.83
N LEU A 28 -28.07 20.44 -17.38
CA LEU A 28 -26.97 21.31 -16.97
C LEU A 28 -27.32 22.79 -17.25
N GLN A 29 -27.59 23.57 -16.22
CA GLN A 29 -27.83 24.98 -16.32
C GLN A 29 -26.54 25.76 -16.58
N LEU A 30 -26.52 26.54 -17.65
CA LEU A 30 -25.41 27.39 -18.03
C LEU A 30 -25.78 28.87 -17.82
N PRO A 31 -24.80 29.75 -17.55
CA PRO A 31 -25.07 31.18 -17.42
C PRO A 31 -25.75 31.72 -18.66
N ASN A 32 -26.96 32.24 -18.54
CA ASN A 32 -27.72 32.84 -19.63
C ASN A 32 -27.35 34.32 -19.93
N GLY A 33 -26.21 34.77 -19.41
CA GLY A 33 -25.78 36.17 -19.52
C GLY A 33 -26.48 37.14 -18.55
N ARG A 34 -27.43 36.66 -17.74
CA ARG A 34 -28.15 37.43 -16.73
C ARG A 34 -27.73 37.08 -15.28
N GLY A 35 -26.83 36.10 -15.10
CA GLY A 35 -26.38 35.62 -13.76
C GLY A 35 -27.51 34.97 -12.96
N THR A 36 -28.50 34.38 -13.64
CA THR A 36 -29.63 33.68 -13.00
C THR A 36 -29.74 32.28 -13.56
N GLY A 37 -30.09 31.35 -12.72
CA GLY A 37 -30.15 29.89 -12.97
C GLY A 37 -29.24 29.11 -12.05
N GLY A 38 -29.44 27.81 -12.00
CA GLY A 38 -28.72 26.89 -11.08
C GLY A 38 -29.20 26.98 -9.63
N PRO A 39 -28.77 26.02 -8.76
CA PRO A 39 -29.29 25.89 -7.41
C PRO A 39 -28.91 27.04 -6.49
N GLN A 40 -27.83 27.76 -6.77
CA GLN A 40 -27.42 28.97 -6.03
C GLN A 40 -27.91 30.28 -6.64
N ASN A 41 -28.69 30.16 -7.71
CA ASN A 41 -29.22 31.31 -8.47
C ASN A 41 -28.12 32.22 -9.03
N ASP A 42 -26.96 31.69 -9.29
CA ASP A 42 -25.80 32.34 -9.92
C ASP A 42 -25.68 32.05 -11.43
N GLY A 43 -26.58 31.21 -11.95
CA GLY A 43 -26.66 30.83 -13.37
C GLY A 43 -25.64 29.79 -13.80
N PHE A 44 -25.07 29.05 -12.89
CA PHE A 44 -24.00 28.09 -13.19
C PHE A 44 -24.14 26.77 -12.41
N GLU A 45 -24.09 25.67 -13.13
CA GLU A 45 -23.87 24.35 -12.60
C GLU A 45 -22.59 23.77 -13.19
N SER A 46 -21.75 23.14 -12.36
CA SER A 46 -20.55 22.45 -12.84
C SER A 46 -20.91 21.09 -13.44
N CYS A 47 -21.94 20.45 -12.93
CA CYS A 47 -22.48 19.16 -13.36
C CYS A 47 -23.97 19.08 -13.02
N ASP A 48 -24.68 18.20 -13.69
CA ASP A 48 -26.00 17.69 -13.33
C ASP A 48 -26.10 16.25 -13.83
N ASP A 49 -26.39 15.31 -12.97
CA ASP A 49 -26.50 13.89 -13.29
C ASP A 49 -27.95 13.35 -13.19
N GLY A 50 -28.91 14.25 -13.01
CA GLY A 50 -30.33 13.92 -13.00
C GLY A 50 -30.83 13.27 -11.71
N ASN A 51 -30.09 13.42 -10.60
CA ASN A 51 -30.48 12.84 -9.32
C ASN A 51 -30.07 13.72 -8.12
N GLN A 52 -30.40 13.26 -6.91
CA GLN A 52 -30.08 13.94 -5.65
C GLN A 52 -29.19 13.05 -4.77
N ASN A 53 -28.20 12.37 -5.36
CA ASN A 53 -27.28 11.50 -4.66
C ASN A 53 -25.88 12.14 -4.63
N ASN A 54 -25.28 12.28 -3.45
CA ASN A 54 -23.92 12.83 -3.32
C ASN A 54 -22.81 11.76 -3.50
N ASN A 55 -23.16 10.48 -3.65
CA ASN A 55 -22.19 9.39 -3.73
C ASN A 55 -21.90 8.97 -5.18
N ASP A 56 -22.05 9.87 -6.12
CA ASP A 56 -21.78 9.67 -7.53
C ASP A 56 -21.06 10.88 -8.14
N ALA A 57 -21.17 11.13 -9.43
CA ALA A 57 -20.34 12.10 -10.13
C ALA A 57 -20.67 13.58 -9.83
N CYS A 58 -21.86 13.85 -9.29
CA CYS A 58 -22.32 15.22 -9.05
C CYS A 58 -22.98 15.34 -7.67
N THR A 59 -22.64 16.37 -6.94
CA THR A 59 -23.28 16.64 -5.65
C THR A 59 -24.67 17.25 -5.83
N ASN A 60 -25.50 17.19 -4.78
CA ASN A 60 -26.82 17.86 -4.73
C ASN A 60 -26.76 19.40 -4.84
N VAL A 61 -25.57 19.97 -4.91
CA VAL A 61 -25.31 21.40 -5.16
C VAL A 61 -24.61 21.63 -6.50
N CYS A 62 -24.66 20.63 -7.39
CA CYS A 62 -24.14 20.67 -8.75
C CYS A 62 -22.67 21.05 -8.87
N THR A 63 -21.86 20.46 -8.01
CA THR A 63 -20.40 20.48 -8.08
C THR A 63 -19.87 19.10 -8.32
N PHE A 64 -18.83 18.95 -9.11
CA PHE A 64 -18.18 17.66 -9.29
C PHE A 64 -17.64 17.11 -7.97
N THR A 65 -17.83 15.82 -7.76
CA THR A 65 -17.20 15.07 -6.69
C THR A 65 -15.77 14.68 -7.08
N PHE A 66 -14.91 14.49 -6.10
CA PHE A 66 -13.50 14.17 -6.31
C PHE A 66 -12.90 13.47 -5.09
N CYS A 67 -11.88 12.70 -5.32
CA CYS A 67 -11.11 12.07 -4.26
C CYS A 67 -10.59 13.09 -3.24
N GLY A 68 -10.89 12.88 -1.96
CA GLY A 68 -10.53 13.76 -0.85
C GLY A 68 -11.62 14.74 -0.42
N ASP A 69 -12.86 14.54 -0.84
CA ASP A 69 -14.01 15.38 -0.42
C ASP A 69 -14.73 14.82 0.84
N GLY A 70 -14.33 13.65 1.33
CA GLY A 70 -14.85 13.00 2.52
C GLY A 70 -16.02 12.06 2.27
N LEU A 71 -16.35 11.77 1.01
CA LEU A 71 -17.41 10.86 0.61
C LEU A 71 -16.91 9.88 -0.43
N ILE A 72 -17.16 8.61 -0.26
CA ILE A 72 -16.81 7.59 -1.27
C ILE A 72 -17.82 7.65 -2.41
N GLN A 73 -17.36 7.91 -3.63
CA GLN A 73 -18.18 7.96 -4.84
C GLN A 73 -17.85 6.82 -5.81
N VAL A 74 -18.91 6.36 -6.51
CA VAL A 74 -18.79 5.28 -7.50
C VAL A 74 -19.72 5.55 -8.71
N PRO A 75 -19.21 6.19 -9.77
CA PRO A 75 -17.93 6.91 -9.90
C PRO A 75 -17.95 8.32 -9.32
N ASN A 76 -16.78 8.92 -9.11
CA ASN A 76 -16.65 10.36 -8.83
C ASN A 76 -16.76 11.20 -10.12
N GLY A 77 -16.71 12.54 -9.99
CA GLY A 77 -16.82 13.48 -11.10
C GLY A 77 -15.73 13.36 -12.18
N LEU A 78 -14.66 12.62 -11.92
CA LEU A 78 -13.61 12.26 -12.89
C LEU A 78 -13.83 10.88 -13.52
N GLY A 79 -14.93 10.19 -13.20
CA GLY A 79 -15.26 8.86 -13.68
C GLY A 79 -14.47 7.72 -13.01
N GLN A 80 -13.89 7.97 -11.84
CA GLN A 80 -13.13 6.99 -11.06
C GLN A 80 -13.98 6.41 -9.95
N ASN A 81 -13.89 5.11 -9.73
CA ASN A 81 -14.49 4.47 -8.57
C ASN A 81 -13.51 4.59 -7.38
N GLU A 82 -14.00 5.06 -6.28
CA GLU A 82 -13.22 5.22 -5.06
C GLU A 82 -13.36 3.99 -4.16
N GLU A 83 -12.25 3.54 -3.60
CA GLU A 83 -12.20 2.47 -2.61
C GLU A 83 -12.28 3.01 -1.19
N CYS A 84 -11.80 4.23 -1.00
CA CYS A 84 -11.79 4.98 0.25
C CYS A 84 -11.85 6.48 -0.05
N ASP A 85 -12.20 7.28 0.94
CA ASP A 85 -12.01 8.73 0.98
C ASP A 85 -11.88 9.15 2.44
N ASP A 86 -10.80 9.82 2.80
CA ASP A 86 -10.50 10.27 4.16
C ASP A 86 -10.62 11.80 4.32
N GLY A 87 -11.18 12.47 3.31
CA GLY A 87 -11.41 13.90 3.31
C GLY A 87 -10.21 14.76 2.93
N ASN A 88 -9.19 14.14 2.34
CA ASN A 88 -8.02 14.85 1.81
C ASN A 88 -7.34 14.06 0.69
N ALA A 89 -6.31 14.61 0.08
CA ALA A 89 -5.57 13.97 -1.01
C ALA A 89 -4.09 13.71 -0.62
N ASN A 90 -3.82 13.49 0.66
CA ASN A 90 -2.48 13.11 1.12
C ASN A 90 -2.31 11.59 0.99
N ASN A 91 -1.07 11.14 1.02
CA ASN A 91 -0.74 9.73 1.15
C ASN A 91 -0.18 9.48 2.56
N GLY A 92 -0.46 8.31 3.12
CA GLY A 92 0.10 7.88 4.40
C GLY A 92 -0.85 8.04 5.59
N ASP A 93 -2.12 8.22 5.35
CA ASP A 93 -3.16 8.39 6.38
C ASP A 93 -4.37 7.45 6.20
N GLY A 94 -4.29 6.54 5.23
CA GLY A 94 -5.25 5.46 5.03
C GLY A 94 -5.86 5.40 3.65
N CYS A 95 -5.86 6.52 2.92
CA CYS A 95 -6.34 6.63 1.56
C CYS A 95 -5.36 7.42 0.69
N ASP A 96 -4.97 6.88 -0.45
CA ASP A 96 -4.06 7.59 -1.35
C ASP A 96 -4.79 8.68 -2.16
N HIS A 97 -4.01 9.59 -2.79
CA HIS A 97 -4.54 10.68 -3.62
C HIS A 97 -5.35 10.23 -4.85
N LYS A 98 -5.53 8.94 -5.06
CA LYS A 98 -6.37 8.31 -6.09
C LYS A 98 -7.53 7.53 -5.48
N CYS A 99 -7.78 7.74 -4.20
CA CYS A 99 -8.81 7.05 -3.41
C CYS A 99 -8.71 5.52 -3.45
N ARG A 100 -7.50 5.00 -3.31
CA ARG A 100 -7.22 3.59 -3.10
C ARG A 100 -6.74 3.36 -1.67
N ASN A 101 -7.18 2.26 -1.08
CA ASN A 101 -6.76 1.89 0.26
C ASN A 101 -5.23 1.73 0.34
N GLU A 102 -4.62 2.37 1.32
CA GLU A 102 -3.22 2.20 1.69
C GLU A 102 -3.08 1.03 2.64
N VAL A 103 -2.96 -0.17 2.09
CA VAL A 103 -2.86 -1.42 2.85
C VAL A 103 -1.73 -2.27 2.32
N CYS A 104 -1.06 -2.96 3.23
CA CYS A 104 -0.01 -3.93 2.89
C CYS A 104 -0.52 -4.96 1.89
N GLY A 105 0.25 -5.20 0.83
CA GLY A 105 -0.05 -6.16 -0.22
C GLY A 105 -0.90 -5.63 -1.37
N ASN A 106 -1.05 -4.32 -1.49
CA ASN A 106 -1.78 -3.69 -2.59
C ASN A 106 -0.92 -3.44 -3.85
N GLY A 107 0.39 -3.74 -3.80
CA GLY A 107 1.36 -3.54 -4.87
C GLY A 107 1.90 -2.11 -4.96
N ILE A 108 1.69 -1.31 -3.94
CA ILE A 108 2.13 0.09 -3.88
C ILE A 108 2.81 0.30 -2.53
N LEU A 109 4.06 0.69 -2.54
CA LEU A 109 4.79 1.02 -1.33
C LEU A 109 4.20 2.29 -0.70
N ASN A 110 3.38 2.13 0.32
CA ASN A 110 2.73 3.22 1.02
C ASN A 110 3.61 3.76 2.17
N PRO A 111 3.37 4.99 2.65
CA PRO A 111 4.06 5.52 3.80
C PRO A 111 3.85 4.64 5.04
N GLY A 112 4.95 4.25 5.69
CA GLY A 112 4.93 3.34 6.84
C GLY A 112 5.28 1.90 6.53
N GLU A 113 5.35 1.51 5.26
CA GLU A 113 5.78 0.20 4.81
C GLU A 113 7.27 0.20 4.48
N GLN A 114 7.94 -0.93 4.70
CA GLN A 114 9.31 -1.16 4.26
C GLN A 114 9.38 -1.76 2.85
N CYS A 115 8.34 -2.51 2.48
CA CYS A 115 8.16 -3.16 1.18
C CYS A 115 6.68 -3.39 0.91
N ASP A 116 6.32 -3.58 -0.35
CA ASP A 116 5.05 -4.11 -0.81
C ASP A 116 5.30 -4.89 -2.12
N ASP A 117 4.94 -6.15 -2.16
CA ASP A 117 5.11 -7.05 -3.31
C ASP A 117 3.78 -7.43 -3.98
N GLY A 118 2.69 -6.78 -3.57
CA GLY A 118 1.37 -6.96 -4.14
C GLY A 118 0.59 -8.12 -3.54
N ASN A 119 1.02 -8.65 -2.39
CA ASN A 119 0.30 -9.68 -1.67
C ASN A 119 0.65 -9.67 -0.17
N THR A 120 0.02 -10.53 0.63
CA THR A 120 0.27 -10.67 2.08
C THR A 120 0.86 -12.03 2.45
N ASN A 121 1.48 -12.72 1.50
CA ASN A 121 2.19 -13.95 1.80
C ASN A 121 3.53 -13.63 2.49
N ASN A 122 4.09 -14.64 3.13
CA ASN A 122 5.44 -14.56 3.66
C ASN A 122 6.35 -15.45 2.80
N ASN A 123 7.64 -15.19 2.77
CA ASN A 123 8.69 -15.91 2.07
C ASN A 123 8.79 -15.63 0.55
N ASP A 124 8.46 -14.41 0.13
CA ASP A 124 8.58 -13.94 -1.24
C ASP A 124 9.24 -12.55 -1.35
N GLY A 125 9.68 -12.00 -0.22
CA GLY A 125 10.47 -10.77 -0.13
C GLY A 125 9.87 -9.70 0.76
N CYS A 126 8.55 -9.77 0.99
CA CYS A 126 7.82 -8.88 1.87
C CYS A 126 6.84 -9.68 2.73
N ASN A 127 6.85 -9.49 4.03
CA ASN A 127 5.93 -10.22 4.89
C ASN A 127 4.55 -9.55 4.97
N SER A 128 3.58 -10.24 5.58
CA SER A 128 2.20 -9.77 5.76
C SER A 128 2.04 -8.47 6.57
N ASN A 129 3.11 -7.94 7.13
CA ASN A 129 3.16 -6.67 7.84
C ASN A 129 3.96 -5.60 7.07
N CYS A 130 4.25 -5.86 5.79
CA CYS A 130 5.07 -5.00 4.92
C CYS A 130 6.46 -4.66 5.48
N LEU A 131 7.07 -5.64 6.13
CA LEU A 131 8.47 -5.61 6.53
C LEU A 131 9.28 -6.47 5.57
N THR A 132 10.43 -5.95 5.16
CA THR A 132 11.35 -6.68 4.27
C THR A 132 11.85 -7.94 4.97
N GLU A 133 11.70 -9.06 4.32
CA GLU A 133 12.19 -10.36 4.76
C GLU A 133 13.71 -10.44 4.53
N ARG A 134 14.45 -10.59 5.62
CA ARG A 134 15.91 -10.62 5.61
C ARG A 134 16.44 -11.40 6.78
N CYS A 135 17.59 -11.97 6.60
CA CYS A 135 18.35 -12.65 7.66
C CYS A 135 18.49 -11.76 8.91
N GLY A 136 18.16 -12.33 10.08
CA GLY A 136 18.22 -11.66 11.37
C GLY A 136 16.99 -10.82 11.71
N ASP A 137 15.85 -11.05 11.05
CA ASP A 137 14.58 -10.39 11.37
C ASP A 137 13.73 -11.17 12.42
N GLY A 138 14.15 -12.37 12.82
CA GLY A 138 13.49 -13.23 13.79
C GLY A 138 12.49 -14.20 13.17
N VAL A 139 12.40 -14.26 11.83
CA VAL A 139 11.50 -15.16 11.11
C VAL A 139 12.32 -15.95 10.07
N LYS A 140 12.46 -17.24 10.26
CA LYS A 140 13.17 -18.09 9.31
C LYS A 140 12.38 -18.19 7.99
N GLN A 141 12.89 -17.58 6.91
CA GLN A 141 12.36 -17.69 5.56
C GLN A 141 12.77 -18.98 4.85
N ASN A 142 12.13 -19.30 3.70
CA ASN A 142 12.36 -20.55 2.98
C ASN A 142 13.78 -20.72 2.40
N ASN A 143 14.46 -19.61 2.13
CA ASN A 143 15.81 -19.56 1.60
C ASN A 143 16.90 -19.52 2.67
N GLU A 144 16.55 -19.60 3.95
CA GLU A 144 17.44 -19.54 5.09
C GLU A 144 17.59 -20.89 5.78
N GLN A 145 18.79 -21.18 6.27
CA GLN A 145 19.04 -22.35 7.11
C GLN A 145 18.61 -22.09 8.55
N CYS A 146 18.81 -20.86 9.03
CA CYS A 146 18.43 -20.36 10.35
C CYS A 146 18.10 -18.89 10.33
N ASP A 147 17.42 -18.40 11.35
CA ASP A 147 17.27 -17.01 11.72
C ASP A 147 17.15 -16.92 13.24
N ASP A 148 17.91 -16.09 13.90
CA ASP A 148 17.89 -15.92 15.36
C ASP A 148 17.50 -14.50 15.80
N GLY A 149 17.06 -13.67 14.84
CA GLY A 149 16.54 -12.33 15.10
C GLY A 149 17.61 -11.28 15.39
N ASN A 150 18.86 -11.51 14.97
CA ASN A 150 19.93 -10.56 15.18
C ASN A 150 20.96 -10.57 14.04
N GLN A 151 21.97 -9.71 14.12
CA GLN A 151 23.07 -9.59 13.15
C GLN A 151 24.43 -9.89 13.83
N ASN A 152 24.46 -10.91 14.69
CA ASN A 152 25.67 -11.35 15.35
C ASN A 152 26.16 -12.67 14.73
N ASN A 153 27.41 -12.74 14.26
CA ASN A 153 27.97 -13.98 13.71
C ASN A 153 28.46 -14.97 14.76
N ASP A 154 28.52 -14.55 16.04
CA ASP A 154 29.13 -15.32 17.12
C ASP A 154 28.06 -16.06 17.96
N ASP A 155 27.02 -16.58 17.33
CA ASP A 155 25.94 -17.32 18.01
C ASP A 155 25.42 -18.52 17.18
N ASN A 156 24.12 -18.78 17.15
CA ASN A 156 23.58 -20.01 16.53
C ASN A 156 23.19 -19.83 15.06
N CYS A 157 23.27 -18.61 14.52
CA CYS A 157 22.94 -18.29 13.15
C CYS A 157 23.84 -17.16 12.63
N ARG A 158 24.48 -17.35 11.50
CA ARG A 158 25.31 -16.31 10.90
C ARG A 158 24.46 -15.26 10.20
N ASN A 159 25.04 -14.07 9.97
CA ASN A 159 24.39 -12.95 9.27
C ASN A 159 24.00 -13.25 7.80
N ASP A 160 24.47 -14.37 7.26
CA ASP A 160 24.08 -14.90 5.95
C ASP A 160 23.02 -16.01 6.04
N CYS A 161 22.46 -16.22 7.24
CA CYS A 161 21.47 -17.24 7.56
C CYS A 161 21.94 -18.69 7.31
N THR A 162 23.23 -18.93 7.43
CA THR A 162 23.79 -20.27 7.46
C THR A 162 23.99 -20.73 8.91
N THR A 163 23.70 -22.00 9.16
CA THR A 163 23.96 -22.60 10.46
C THR A 163 25.45 -22.84 10.62
N PRO A 164 26.09 -22.40 11.71
CA PRO A 164 27.46 -22.76 12.04
C PRO A 164 27.67 -24.26 12.11
N PHE A 165 28.73 -24.79 11.52
CA PHE A 165 29.08 -26.21 11.65
C PHE A 165 30.57 -26.44 11.54
N CYS A 166 31.03 -27.42 12.24
CA CYS A 166 32.43 -27.83 12.26
C CYS A 166 32.93 -28.21 10.86
N GLY A 167 34.04 -27.62 10.43
CA GLY A 167 34.70 -27.90 9.15
C GLY A 167 34.25 -27.01 7.98
N ASP A 168 33.63 -25.89 8.24
CA ASP A 168 33.28 -24.92 7.23
C ASP A 168 34.35 -23.84 6.97
N GLY A 169 35.44 -23.88 7.76
CA GLY A 169 36.55 -22.97 7.65
C GLY A 169 36.42 -21.68 8.45
N ILE A 170 35.40 -21.59 9.29
CA ILE A 170 35.13 -20.45 10.15
C ILE A 170 35.00 -20.94 11.59
N LYS A 171 35.91 -20.48 12.46
CA LYS A 171 35.87 -20.87 13.86
C LYS A 171 34.71 -20.20 14.60
N ASP A 172 33.67 -20.95 14.87
CA ASP A 172 32.49 -20.50 15.62
C ASP A 172 32.69 -20.49 17.13
N PRO A 173 31.84 -19.82 17.94
CA PRO A 173 32.01 -19.68 19.38
C PRO A 173 32.04 -21.00 20.15
N ASN A 174 31.37 -22.03 19.65
CA ASN A 174 31.29 -23.35 20.29
C ASN A 174 32.39 -24.30 19.85
N GLU A 175 33.33 -23.84 19.02
CA GLU A 175 34.41 -24.63 18.48
C GLU A 175 35.76 -24.24 19.10
N GLN A 176 36.62 -25.22 19.31
CA GLN A 176 38.00 -24.99 19.75
C GLN A 176 38.86 -24.60 18.54
N CYS A 177 38.61 -25.21 17.39
CA CYS A 177 39.29 -24.97 16.12
C CYS A 177 38.34 -25.29 14.96
N ASP A 178 38.61 -24.72 13.80
CA ASP A 178 38.07 -25.10 12.49
C ASP A 178 39.15 -24.93 11.44
N ASP A 179 39.36 -25.92 10.61
CA ASP A 179 40.38 -25.92 9.55
C ASP A 179 39.82 -26.15 8.16
N GLY A 180 38.47 -26.14 8.05
CA GLY A 180 37.75 -26.31 6.78
C GLY A 180 37.79 -27.73 6.21
N ALA A 181 38.21 -28.72 6.99
CA ALA A 181 38.38 -30.10 6.55
C ALA A 181 37.79 -31.10 7.54
N ASN A 182 36.54 -31.46 7.33
CA ASN A 182 35.77 -32.31 8.26
C ASN A 182 36.28 -33.74 8.48
N ASN A 183 37.32 -34.19 7.78
CA ASN A 183 37.77 -35.60 7.85
C ASN A 183 39.29 -35.76 7.92
N ASP A 184 40.04 -34.70 8.18
CA ASP A 184 41.48 -34.75 8.29
C ASP A 184 41.94 -34.55 9.72
N LEU A 185 42.14 -35.65 10.45
CA LEU A 185 42.60 -35.65 11.81
C LEU A 185 44.08 -35.29 11.95
N THR A 186 44.79 -35.04 10.84
CA THR A 186 46.24 -34.83 10.85
C THR A 186 46.66 -33.37 10.90
N ASN A 187 45.73 -32.45 10.77
CA ASN A 187 45.98 -31.00 10.65
C ASN A 187 45.76 -30.20 11.95
N GLY A 188 45.51 -30.86 13.08
CA GLY A 188 45.42 -30.19 14.37
C GLY A 188 43.99 -29.90 14.87
N CYS A 189 42.99 -30.13 14.04
CA CYS A 189 41.57 -30.02 14.39
C CYS A 189 40.86 -31.35 14.10
N THR A 190 40.02 -31.81 15.02
CA THR A 190 39.21 -33.01 14.82
C THR A 190 37.91 -32.70 14.07
N ASP A 191 37.23 -33.73 13.58
CA ASP A 191 35.91 -33.66 12.93
C ASP A 191 34.76 -33.18 13.87
N VAL A 192 35.06 -32.96 15.15
CA VAL A 192 34.17 -32.36 16.15
C VAL A 192 34.71 -31.03 16.69
N CYS A 193 35.58 -30.38 15.94
CA CYS A 193 36.17 -29.08 16.22
C CYS A 193 36.84 -28.94 17.58
N THR A 194 37.56 -29.99 17.98
CA THR A 194 38.46 -29.99 19.15
C THR A 194 39.90 -30.12 18.70
N PHE A 195 40.81 -29.50 19.44
CA PHE A 195 42.26 -29.67 19.16
C PHE A 195 42.71 -31.10 19.32
N THR A 196 43.49 -31.59 18.41
CA THR A 196 44.22 -32.86 18.57
C THR A 196 45.39 -32.68 19.55
N PHE A 197 45.69 -33.71 20.35
CA PHE A 197 46.80 -33.68 21.28
C PHE A 197 47.47 -35.03 21.37
N CYS A 198 48.71 -35.04 21.81
CA CYS A 198 49.46 -36.29 21.99
C CYS A 198 48.78 -37.22 23.01
N GLY A 199 48.34 -38.39 22.56
CA GLY A 199 47.66 -39.37 23.42
C GLY A 199 46.15 -39.47 23.19
N ASP A 200 45.58 -38.74 22.25
CA ASP A 200 44.18 -38.83 21.85
C ASP A 200 43.85 -40.02 20.94
N GLY A 201 44.88 -40.78 20.53
CA GLY A 201 44.75 -41.96 19.68
C GLY A 201 44.77 -41.65 18.17
N VAL A 202 44.95 -40.40 17.79
CA VAL A 202 45.08 -39.94 16.41
C VAL A 202 46.55 -39.76 16.08
N THR A 203 47.02 -40.32 14.97
CA THR A 203 48.35 -40.07 14.43
C THR A 203 48.37 -38.80 13.61
N GLN A 204 49.06 -37.80 14.09
CA GLN A 204 49.26 -36.50 13.40
C GLN A 204 50.44 -36.56 12.45
#